data_e598135b1061a02afb1575850e5487e3
#
_entry.id   e598135b1061a02afb1575850e5487e3
#
_cell.length_a   1.000
_cell.length_b   1.000
_cell.length_c   1.000
_cell.angle_alpha   90.00
_cell.angle_beta   90.00
_cell.angle_gamma   90.00
#
_symmetry.space_group_name_H-M   'P 1'
#
loop_
_entity.id
_entity.type
_entity.pdbx_description
1 polymer ?
#
loop_
_entity_poly.entity_id
_entity_poly.type
_entity_poly.pdbx_seq_one_letter_code
_entity_poly.pdbx_strand_id
1 'polypeptide(L)'
;YAKVFDLPVRSGEAVLSVRPLGGGGFEVATQQAMYTADQVVVATGPFQKPLVPAVAETLSDEVFQIHSSAYREPEQLPAGAVLVVGGGNSGVQIAAELAVTRPTWLSVGQQLGRVPERLLGRSIFWWFDRAGLLAVTVDSRIGRRASGRELLVGQSPRMLARSTGVQLAGRTVGIAGHRVFTQGGTTIEPAAIVWATGFRPDFGFVHAPVLDAAGRPVHHRGVTTTAGLYFLGLPWQHTRGSALLGFVGRDAEYIARQIADHRQLARAGYRAA
;
A
#
# COMPACT_ATOMS: atom_id res chain seq x y z
N TYR A 1 -2.75 -13.18 15.75
CA TYR A 1 -1.29 -13.18 15.83
C TYR A 1 -0.84 -12.52 17.14
N ALA A 2 -1.17 -11.26 17.41
CA ALA A 2 -0.73 -10.52 18.60
C ALA A 2 -1.04 -11.26 19.91
N LYS A 3 -2.26 -11.80 20.05
CA LYS A 3 -2.65 -12.60 21.23
C LYS A 3 -1.84 -13.89 21.40
N VAL A 4 -1.46 -14.54 20.31
CA VAL A 4 -0.69 -15.82 20.37
C VAL A 4 0.73 -15.59 20.87
N PHE A 5 1.31 -14.42 20.55
CA PHE A 5 2.67 -14.06 20.92
C PHE A 5 2.74 -13.05 22.08
N ASP A 6 1.61 -12.76 22.73
CA ASP A 6 1.50 -11.80 23.83
C ASP A 6 2.19 -10.44 23.52
N LEU A 7 1.95 -9.93 22.32
CA LEU A 7 2.56 -8.68 21.89
C LEU A 7 1.83 -7.48 22.53
N PRO A 8 2.57 -6.48 23.05
CA PRO A 8 2.01 -5.30 23.72
C PRO A 8 1.45 -4.30 22.68
N VAL A 9 0.40 -4.70 21.95
CA VAL A 9 -0.24 -3.87 20.92
C VAL A 9 -1.26 -2.94 21.56
N ARG A 10 -1.13 -1.64 21.29
CA ARG A 10 -2.11 -0.61 21.62
C ARG A 10 -2.86 -0.22 20.36
N SER A 11 -4.15 -0.56 20.31
CA SER A 11 -5.03 -0.21 19.18
C SER A 11 -5.74 1.11 19.41
N GLY A 12 -6.14 1.78 18.31
CA GLY A 12 -6.85 3.06 18.38
C GLY A 12 -5.98 4.26 18.77
N GLU A 13 -4.66 4.12 18.72
CA GLU A 13 -3.71 5.14 19.12
C GLU A 13 -2.88 5.60 17.90
N ALA A 14 -3.32 6.66 17.24
CA ALA A 14 -2.63 7.20 16.07
C ALA A 14 -1.40 8.00 16.48
N VAL A 15 -0.26 7.68 15.89
CA VAL A 15 0.99 8.46 16.05
C VAL A 15 0.90 9.74 15.21
N LEU A 16 1.11 10.88 15.86
CA LEU A 16 1.06 12.21 15.26
C LEU A 16 2.46 12.75 14.92
N SER A 17 3.47 12.41 15.73
CA SER A 17 4.85 12.78 15.45
C SER A 17 5.87 11.84 16.07
N VAL A 18 7.01 11.71 15.39
CA VAL A 18 8.24 11.06 15.88
C VAL A 18 9.37 12.07 15.74
N ARG A 19 10.01 12.46 16.84
CA ARG A 19 11.07 13.47 16.88
C ARG A 19 12.30 12.94 17.60
N PRO A 20 13.50 13.07 17.03
CA PRO A 20 14.74 12.79 17.78
C PRO A 20 14.91 13.77 18.93
N LEU A 21 15.41 13.30 20.06
CA LEU A 21 15.76 14.10 21.22
C LEU A 21 17.26 14.46 21.19
N GLY A 22 17.61 15.68 21.61
CA GLY A 22 19.00 16.16 21.63
C GLY A 22 19.94 15.34 22.51
N GLY A 23 19.41 14.62 23.50
CA GLY A 23 20.14 13.70 24.39
C GLY A 23 20.24 12.25 23.90
N GLY A 24 19.65 11.95 22.76
CA GLY A 24 19.46 10.58 22.22
C GLY A 24 18.07 10.04 22.47
N GLY A 25 17.64 9.07 21.65
CA GLY A 25 16.29 8.54 21.66
C GLY A 25 15.28 9.45 20.96
N PHE A 26 14.00 9.18 21.16
CA PHE A 26 12.90 9.81 20.44
C PHE A 26 11.74 10.16 21.36
N GLU A 27 11.07 11.25 21.03
CA GLU A 27 9.73 11.57 21.49
C GLU A 27 8.72 11.08 20.44
N VAL A 28 7.72 10.34 20.88
CA VAL A 28 6.62 9.85 20.03
C VAL A 28 5.32 10.38 20.60
N ALA A 29 4.71 11.34 19.90
CA ALA A 29 3.42 11.90 20.28
C ALA A 29 2.29 11.14 19.57
N THR A 30 1.25 10.81 20.33
CA THR A 30 0.02 10.23 19.83
C THR A 30 -1.17 11.13 20.15
N GLN A 31 -2.37 10.76 19.73
CA GLN A 31 -3.58 11.47 20.12
C GLN A 31 -3.87 11.41 21.63
N GLN A 32 -3.32 10.43 22.35
CA GLN A 32 -3.68 10.10 23.71
C GLN A 32 -2.54 10.35 24.71
N ALA A 33 -1.29 10.22 24.27
CA ALA A 33 -0.12 10.27 25.14
C ALA A 33 1.15 10.69 24.43
N MET A 34 2.16 11.01 25.23
CA MET A 34 3.54 11.21 24.77
C MET A 34 4.42 10.11 25.33
N TYR A 35 5.22 9.51 24.48
CA TYR A 35 6.15 8.44 24.83
C TYR A 35 7.58 8.89 24.56
N THR A 36 8.51 8.35 25.34
CA THR A 36 9.94 8.38 25.05
C THR A 36 10.40 6.97 24.69
N ALA A 37 11.26 6.86 23.68
CA ALA A 37 11.80 5.59 23.24
C ALA A 37 13.27 5.74 22.86
N ASP A 38 14.09 4.75 23.21
CA ASP A 38 15.49 4.72 22.78
C ASP A 38 15.61 4.55 21.26
N GLN A 39 14.68 3.77 20.67
CA GLN A 39 14.68 3.43 19.26
C GLN A 39 13.24 3.32 18.73
N VAL A 40 13.03 3.65 17.45
CA VAL A 40 11.73 3.62 16.80
C VAL A 40 11.81 2.83 15.49
N VAL A 41 10.84 1.92 15.27
CA VAL A 41 10.63 1.25 13.98
C VAL A 41 9.32 1.72 13.39
N VAL A 42 9.39 2.40 12.25
CA VAL A 42 8.20 2.83 11.47
C VAL A 42 7.80 1.68 10.56
N ALA A 43 6.70 1.01 10.89
CA ALA A 43 6.21 -0.17 10.18
C ALA A 43 4.80 0.05 9.57
N THR A 44 4.48 1.28 9.20
CA THR A 44 3.16 1.68 8.70
C THR A 44 2.84 1.23 7.27
N GLY A 45 3.84 0.71 6.55
CA GLY A 45 3.68 0.24 5.18
C GLY A 45 3.35 1.35 4.16
N PRO A 46 2.97 0.98 2.92
CA PRO A 46 2.72 1.94 1.84
C PRO A 46 1.25 2.39 1.70
N PHE A 47 0.30 1.75 2.39
CA PHE A 47 -1.14 1.95 2.20
C PHE A 47 -1.72 2.92 3.23
N GLN A 48 -1.16 4.13 3.32
CA GLN A 48 -1.50 5.09 4.37
C GLN A 48 -2.60 6.06 3.96
N LYS A 49 -2.41 6.82 2.90
CA LYS A 49 -3.39 7.79 2.40
C LYS A 49 -4.07 7.30 1.12
N PRO A 50 -5.41 7.15 1.10
CA PRO A 50 -6.16 6.88 -0.12
C PRO A 50 -5.82 7.90 -1.21
N LEU A 51 -5.58 7.43 -2.43
CA LEU A 51 -5.36 8.28 -3.59
C LEU A 51 -6.66 8.42 -4.37
N VAL A 52 -7.38 9.51 -4.17
CA VAL A 52 -8.53 9.89 -5.00
C VAL A 52 -8.04 10.90 -6.03
N PRO A 53 -8.27 10.69 -7.35
CA PRO A 53 -7.85 11.64 -8.38
C PRO A 53 -8.58 12.98 -8.26
N ALA A 54 -7.90 14.09 -8.59
CA ALA A 54 -8.49 15.43 -8.52
C ALA A 54 -9.78 15.59 -9.35
N VAL A 55 -9.93 14.80 -10.43
CA VAL A 55 -11.16 14.79 -11.22
C VAL A 55 -12.41 14.40 -10.41
N ALA A 56 -12.25 13.75 -9.26
CA ALA A 56 -13.35 13.41 -8.36
C ALA A 56 -14.02 14.65 -7.75
N GLU A 57 -13.32 15.77 -7.66
CA GLU A 57 -13.83 17.02 -7.08
C GLU A 57 -14.93 17.67 -7.96
N THR A 58 -15.02 17.29 -9.25
CA THR A 58 -16.03 17.77 -10.18
C THR A 58 -17.29 16.88 -10.26
N LEU A 59 -17.31 15.82 -9.44
CA LEU A 59 -18.45 14.90 -9.35
C LEU A 59 -19.60 15.57 -8.59
N SER A 60 -20.84 15.37 -9.09
CA SER A 60 -22.05 15.82 -8.38
C SER A 60 -22.18 15.09 -7.03
N ASP A 61 -22.66 15.79 -6.01
CA ASP A 61 -22.98 15.23 -4.69
C ASP A 61 -24.08 14.15 -4.73
N GLU A 62 -24.83 14.09 -5.83
CA GLU A 62 -25.84 13.04 -6.07
C GLU A 62 -25.22 11.67 -6.36
N VAL A 63 -23.96 11.63 -6.81
CA VAL A 63 -23.23 10.38 -7.08
C VAL A 63 -22.43 9.98 -5.87
N PHE A 64 -22.79 8.85 -5.28
CA PHE A 64 -22.04 8.32 -4.14
C PHE A 64 -20.60 7.97 -4.52
N GLN A 65 -19.64 8.34 -3.69
CA GLN A 65 -18.24 7.97 -3.94
C GLN A 65 -17.55 7.44 -2.69
N ILE A 66 -16.73 6.43 -2.88
CA ILE A 66 -15.97 5.78 -1.82
C ILE A 66 -14.61 5.31 -2.34
N HIS A 67 -13.56 5.38 -1.50
CA HIS A 67 -12.30 4.75 -1.84
C HIS A 67 -12.32 3.26 -1.47
N SER A 68 -11.57 2.43 -2.21
CA SER A 68 -11.50 0.97 -1.97
C SER A 68 -11.06 0.59 -0.55
N SER A 69 -10.37 1.47 0.18
CA SER A 69 -10.01 1.26 1.59
C SER A 69 -11.20 1.30 2.55
N ALA A 70 -12.26 1.98 2.19
CA ALA A 70 -13.49 2.11 2.98
C ALA A 70 -14.61 1.18 2.48
N TYR A 71 -14.48 0.64 1.27
CA TYR A 71 -15.41 -0.36 0.74
C TYR A 71 -15.28 -1.68 1.51
N ARG A 72 -16.42 -2.27 1.90
CA ARG A 72 -16.53 -3.54 2.64
C ARG A 72 -17.42 -4.55 1.94
N GLU A 73 -18.57 -4.10 1.41
CA GLU A 73 -19.62 -4.94 0.87
C GLU A 73 -20.48 -4.16 -0.14
N PRO A 74 -21.16 -4.84 -1.10
CA PRO A 74 -21.99 -4.19 -2.11
C PRO A 74 -23.13 -3.32 -1.54
N GLU A 75 -23.65 -3.68 -0.40
CA GLU A 75 -24.78 -3.03 0.29
C GLU A 75 -24.47 -1.61 0.78
N GLN A 76 -23.19 -1.26 0.91
CA GLN A 76 -22.76 0.12 1.20
C GLN A 76 -23.09 1.11 0.08
N LEU A 77 -23.29 0.61 -1.13
CA LEU A 77 -23.49 1.44 -2.31
C LEU A 77 -24.99 1.57 -2.63
N PRO A 78 -25.47 2.75 -3.08
CA PRO A 78 -26.84 2.93 -3.53
C PRO A 78 -27.19 2.00 -4.69
N ALA A 79 -28.48 1.77 -4.90
CA ALA A 79 -28.96 1.00 -6.04
C ALA A 79 -28.56 1.68 -7.37
N GLY A 80 -28.30 0.88 -8.39
CA GLY A 80 -27.94 1.37 -9.74
C GLY A 80 -26.57 0.90 -10.21
N ALA A 81 -26.12 1.47 -11.34
CA ALA A 81 -24.85 1.14 -11.96
C ALA A 81 -23.67 1.66 -11.13
N VAL A 82 -22.59 0.88 -11.04
CA VAL A 82 -21.37 1.28 -10.33
C VAL A 82 -20.19 1.35 -11.29
N LEU A 83 -19.40 2.40 -11.14
CA LEU A 83 -18.10 2.52 -11.79
C LEU A 83 -16.97 2.26 -10.78
N VAL A 84 -16.17 1.25 -11.04
CA VAL A 84 -14.91 1.01 -10.32
C VAL A 84 -13.77 1.64 -11.13
N VAL A 85 -13.04 2.57 -10.55
CA VAL A 85 -11.92 3.26 -11.21
C VAL A 85 -10.60 2.68 -10.71
N GLY A 86 -9.87 1.99 -11.58
CA GLY A 86 -8.58 1.38 -11.29
C GLY A 86 -8.53 -0.11 -11.61
N GLY A 87 -7.60 -0.49 -12.49
CA GLY A 87 -7.42 -1.87 -12.97
C GLY A 87 -6.43 -2.71 -12.15
N GLY A 88 -6.13 -2.32 -10.90
CA GLY A 88 -5.30 -3.07 -9.97
C GLY A 88 -6.05 -4.24 -9.30
N ASN A 89 -5.37 -4.96 -8.38
CA ASN A 89 -5.97 -6.12 -7.70
C ASN A 89 -7.29 -5.78 -7.00
N SER A 90 -7.33 -4.68 -6.22
CA SER A 90 -8.56 -4.25 -5.54
C SER A 90 -9.69 -3.92 -6.52
N GLY A 91 -9.38 -3.19 -7.60
CA GLY A 91 -10.40 -2.82 -8.58
C GLY A 91 -11.01 -4.03 -9.30
N VAL A 92 -10.17 -5.00 -9.68
CA VAL A 92 -10.64 -6.24 -10.31
C VAL A 92 -11.51 -7.08 -9.36
N GLN A 93 -11.11 -7.20 -8.09
CA GLN A 93 -11.85 -7.97 -7.08
C GLN A 93 -13.19 -7.31 -6.74
N ILE A 94 -13.20 -6.00 -6.49
CA ILE A 94 -14.43 -5.24 -6.19
C ILE A 94 -15.39 -5.26 -7.38
N ALA A 95 -14.88 -5.06 -8.61
CA ALA A 95 -15.73 -5.13 -9.81
C ALA A 95 -16.33 -6.53 -10.03
N ALA A 96 -15.57 -7.60 -9.70
CA ALA A 96 -16.06 -8.97 -9.76
C ALA A 96 -17.23 -9.21 -8.79
N GLU A 97 -17.08 -8.73 -7.56
CA GLU A 97 -18.09 -8.86 -6.51
C GLU A 97 -19.37 -8.08 -6.87
N LEU A 98 -19.22 -6.81 -7.25
CA LEU A 98 -20.35 -5.93 -7.60
C LEU A 98 -21.14 -6.44 -8.83
N ALA A 99 -20.47 -7.01 -9.81
CA ALA A 99 -21.10 -7.52 -11.03
C ALA A 99 -22.06 -8.70 -10.80
N VAL A 100 -22.02 -9.33 -9.63
CA VAL A 100 -22.97 -10.39 -9.26
C VAL A 100 -24.39 -9.84 -9.07
N THR A 101 -24.50 -8.60 -8.59
CA THR A 101 -25.80 -8.02 -8.15
C THR A 101 -26.23 -6.78 -8.94
N ARG A 102 -25.30 -6.14 -9.69
CA ARG A 102 -25.62 -4.86 -10.36
C ARG A 102 -24.78 -4.61 -11.61
N PRO A 103 -25.23 -3.73 -12.53
CA PRO A 103 -24.42 -3.29 -13.66
C PRO A 103 -23.12 -2.64 -13.17
N THR A 104 -21.98 -3.16 -13.62
CA THR A 104 -20.67 -2.72 -13.14
C THR A 104 -19.74 -2.42 -14.29
N TRP A 105 -19.15 -1.21 -14.22
CA TRP A 105 -18.07 -0.77 -15.09
C TRP A 105 -16.73 -0.83 -14.38
N LEU A 106 -15.67 -1.19 -15.11
CA LEU A 106 -14.29 -1.13 -14.64
C LEU A 106 -13.48 -0.23 -15.59
N SER A 107 -13.09 0.94 -15.08
CA SER A 107 -12.21 1.89 -15.80
C SER A 107 -10.76 1.52 -15.58
N VAL A 108 -10.04 1.21 -16.68
CA VAL A 108 -8.65 0.73 -16.65
C VAL A 108 -7.74 1.75 -17.33
N GLY A 109 -6.88 2.41 -16.54
CA GLY A 109 -5.94 3.40 -17.07
C GLY A 109 -4.64 2.79 -17.60
N GLN A 110 -4.15 1.72 -16.98
CA GLN A 110 -2.90 1.05 -17.35
C GLN A 110 -3.10 -0.46 -17.32
N GLN A 111 -2.55 -1.13 -18.32
CA GLN A 111 -2.50 -2.58 -18.32
C GLN A 111 -1.32 -3.03 -17.45
N LEU A 112 -1.60 -3.78 -16.39
CA LEU A 112 -0.58 -4.38 -15.54
C LEU A 112 -0.19 -5.77 -16.06
N GLY A 113 1.06 -6.15 -15.84
CA GLY A 113 1.49 -7.52 -16.01
C GLY A 113 0.69 -8.45 -15.09
N ARG A 114 0.38 -9.64 -15.58
CA ARG A 114 -0.44 -10.60 -14.83
C ARG A 114 0.30 -11.89 -14.54
N VAL A 115 0.06 -12.44 -13.35
CA VAL A 115 0.43 -13.80 -12.97
C VAL A 115 -0.81 -14.56 -12.48
N PRO A 116 -0.91 -15.88 -12.72
CA PRO A 116 -2.00 -16.66 -12.16
C PRO A 116 -1.89 -16.70 -10.64
N GLU A 117 -3.02 -16.82 -9.94
CA GLU A 117 -3.01 -16.98 -8.49
C GLU A 117 -2.40 -18.34 -8.08
N ARG A 118 -2.73 -19.39 -8.83
CA ARG A 118 -2.22 -20.74 -8.64
C ARG A 118 -1.67 -21.30 -9.94
N LEU A 119 -0.56 -22.02 -9.84
CA LEU A 119 0.07 -22.76 -10.92
C LEU A 119 0.38 -24.17 -10.43
N LEU A 120 -0.05 -25.21 -11.18
CA LEU A 120 0.14 -26.61 -10.80
C LEU A 120 -0.27 -26.92 -9.35
N GLY A 121 -1.44 -26.40 -8.93
CA GLY A 121 -2.00 -26.61 -7.59
C GLY A 121 -1.34 -25.82 -6.45
N ARG A 122 -0.26 -25.06 -6.71
CA ARG A 122 0.44 -24.24 -5.73
C ARG A 122 0.21 -22.75 -5.99
N SER A 123 0.27 -21.92 -4.92
CA SER A 123 0.25 -20.47 -5.06
C SER A 123 1.43 -19.99 -5.91
N ILE A 124 1.23 -18.96 -6.72
CA ILE A 124 2.32 -18.34 -7.50
C ILE A 124 3.45 -17.83 -6.58
N PHE A 125 3.14 -17.38 -5.36
CA PHE A 125 4.13 -16.94 -4.39
C PHE A 125 5.03 -18.09 -3.92
N TRP A 126 4.51 -19.34 -3.83
CA TRP A 126 5.32 -20.50 -3.55
C TRP A 126 6.37 -20.74 -4.66
N TRP A 127 5.96 -20.60 -5.93
CA TRP A 127 6.89 -20.70 -7.06
C TRP A 127 7.92 -19.57 -7.07
N PHE A 128 7.50 -18.34 -6.77
CA PHE A 128 8.41 -17.20 -6.70
C PHE A 128 9.43 -17.34 -5.58
N ASP A 129 9.03 -17.85 -4.41
CA ASP A 129 9.97 -18.12 -3.31
C ASP A 129 10.93 -19.25 -3.69
N ARG A 130 10.43 -20.34 -4.24
CA ARG A 130 11.24 -21.48 -4.68
C ARG A 130 12.24 -21.12 -5.78
N ALA A 131 11.89 -20.20 -6.65
CA ALA A 131 12.76 -19.67 -7.71
C ALA A 131 13.68 -18.51 -7.23
N GLY A 132 13.64 -18.13 -5.95
CA GLY A 132 14.43 -17.02 -5.41
C GLY A 132 13.96 -15.62 -5.86
N LEU A 133 12.85 -15.51 -6.60
CA LEU A 133 12.39 -14.22 -7.14
C LEU A 133 11.95 -13.24 -6.06
N LEU A 134 11.47 -13.72 -4.92
CA LEU A 134 11.10 -12.88 -3.77
C LEU A 134 12.31 -12.41 -2.97
N ALA A 135 13.47 -13.04 -3.15
CA ALA A 135 14.74 -12.67 -2.55
C ALA A 135 15.59 -11.76 -3.45
N VAL A 136 15.13 -11.45 -4.66
CA VAL A 136 15.83 -10.53 -5.57
C VAL A 136 15.95 -9.16 -4.92
N THR A 137 17.18 -8.68 -4.73
CA THR A 137 17.47 -7.41 -4.07
C THR A 137 17.25 -6.23 -5.00
N VAL A 138 16.85 -5.09 -4.43
CA VAL A 138 16.64 -3.83 -5.16
C VAL A 138 17.90 -3.37 -5.91
N ASP A 139 19.08 -3.66 -5.38
CA ASP A 139 20.36 -3.26 -5.96
C ASP A 139 20.80 -4.13 -7.15
N SER A 140 20.19 -5.29 -7.35
CA SER A 140 20.47 -6.16 -8.47
C SER A 140 19.96 -5.55 -9.80
N ARG A 141 20.52 -5.97 -10.94
CA ARG A 141 20.06 -5.54 -12.27
C ARG A 141 18.58 -5.92 -12.49
N ILE A 142 18.17 -7.09 -12.02
CA ILE A 142 16.78 -7.59 -12.11
C ILE A 142 15.89 -6.76 -11.19
N GLY A 143 16.29 -6.54 -9.93
CA GLY A 143 15.53 -5.77 -8.96
C GLY A 143 15.28 -4.33 -9.42
N ARG A 144 16.30 -3.64 -9.93
CA ARG A 144 16.14 -2.27 -10.49
C ARG A 144 15.16 -2.19 -11.66
N ARG A 145 15.06 -3.24 -12.49
CA ARG A 145 14.08 -3.30 -13.58
C ARG A 145 12.67 -3.67 -13.12
N ALA A 146 12.57 -4.45 -12.05
CA ALA A 146 11.31 -4.94 -11.51
C ALA A 146 10.70 -3.98 -10.47
N SER A 147 11.53 -3.17 -9.80
CA SER A 147 11.06 -2.17 -8.83
C SER A 147 10.15 -1.15 -9.51
N GLY A 148 9.03 -0.83 -8.87
CA GLY A 148 8.00 0.06 -9.41
C GLY A 148 7.00 -0.60 -10.38
N ARG A 149 7.14 -1.89 -10.70
CA ARG A 149 6.14 -2.62 -11.48
C ARG A 149 5.21 -3.39 -10.57
N GLU A 150 3.92 -3.05 -10.64
CA GLU A 150 2.87 -3.83 -10.00
C GLU A 150 2.44 -4.99 -10.90
N LEU A 151 2.11 -6.12 -10.26
CA LEU A 151 1.59 -7.31 -10.92
C LEU A 151 0.17 -7.59 -10.42
N LEU A 152 -0.72 -7.87 -11.36
CA LEU A 152 -2.03 -8.47 -11.07
C LEU A 152 -1.86 -9.94 -10.72
N VAL A 153 -2.44 -10.34 -9.60
CA VAL A 153 -2.53 -11.75 -9.21
C VAL A 153 -3.95 -12.24 -9.46
N GLY A 154 -4.08 -13.30 -10.25
CA GLY A 154 -5.38 -13.87 -10.58
C GLY A 154 -5.95 -13.38 -11.92
N GLN A 155 -7.16 -12.84 -11.94
CA GLN A 155 -7.86 -12.43 -13.15
C GLN A 155 -7.38 -11.06 -13.67
N SER A 156 -7.23 -10.94 -14.99
CA SER A 156 -7.07 -9.64 -15.64
C SER A 156 -8.43 -8.98 -15.87
N PRO A 157 -8.50 -7.64 -16.05
CA PRO A 157 -9.75 -6.96 -16.41
C PRO A 157 -10.47 -7.59 -17.62
N ARG A 158 -9.72 -7.99 -18.65
CA ARG A 158 -10.28 -8.63 -19.85
C ARG A 158 -10.87 -10.01 -19.57
N MET A 159 -10.24 -10.79 -18.70
CA MET A 159 -10.77 -12.11 -18.29
C MET A 159 -12.02 -11.92 -17.45
N LEU A 160 -12.00 -10.97 -16.52
CA LEU A 160 -13.15 -10.63 -15.69
C LEU A 160 -14.35 -10.25 -16.54
N ALA A 161 -14.19 -9.36 -17.50
CA ALA A 161 -15.27 -8.92 -18.39
C ALA A 161 -15.90 -10.09 -19.16
N ARG A 162 -15.10 -11.09 -19.57
CA ARG A 162 -15.60 -12.28 -20.28
C ARG A 162 -16.37 -13.25 -19.37
N SER A 163 -16.06 -13.28 -18.08
CA SER A 163 -16.63 -14.27 -17.14
C SER A 163 -17.78 -13.75 -16.29
N THR A 164 -17.90 -12.42 -16.09
CA THR A 164 -18.83 -11.84 -15.12
C THR A 164 -19.77 -10.77 -15.67
N GLY A 165 -19.62 -10.37 -16.94
CA GLY A 165 -20.43 -9.28 -17.52
C GLY A 165 -19.98 -7.86 -17.08
N VAL A 166 -18.87 -7.71 -16.38
CA VAL A 166 -18.25 -6.40 -16.13
C VAL A 166 -17.95 -5.71 -17.45
N GLN A 167 -18.37 -4.46 -17.59
CA GLN A 167 -18.09 -3.65 -18.75
C GLN A 167 -16.76 -2.93 -18.59
N LEU A 168 -15.88 -3.03 -19.57
CA LEU A 168 -14.59 -2.34 -19.52
C LEU A 168 -14.68 -0.98 -20.16
N ALA A 169 -14.08 0.01 -19.50
CA ALA A 169 -13.86 1.34 -20.03
C ALA A 169 -12.37 1.71 -19.99
N GLY A 170 -11.96 2.62 -20.83
CA GLY A 170 -10.64 3.21 -20.79
C GLY A 170 -10.42 4.04 -19.52
N ARG A 171 -9.24 4.68 -19.41
CA ARG A 171 -8.93 5.59 -18.30
C ARG A 171 -10.02 6.65 -18.15
N THR A 172 -10.49 6.88 -16.92
CA THR A 172 -11.31 8.06 -16.60
C THR A 172 -10.47 9.32 -16.83
N VAL A 173 -10.94 10.20 -17.70
CA VAL A 173 -10.23 11.41 -18.13
C VAL A 173 -10.94 12.70 -17.76
N GLY A 174 -12.23 12.65 -17.41
CA GLY A 174 -13.00 13.80 -16.99
C GLY A 174 -14.30 13.40 -16.31
N ILE A 175 -14.85 14.32 -15.54
CA ILE A 175 -16.17 14.21 -14.90
C ILE A 175 -16.86 15.56 -15.05
N ALA A 176 -18.15 15.56 -15.38
CA ALA A 176 -19.00 16.73 -15.38
C ALA A 176 -20.36 16.36 -14.76
N GLY A 177 -20.59 16.82 -13.54
CA GLY A 177 -21.78 16.47 -12.77
C GLY A 177 -21.84 14.97 -12.50
N HIS A 178 -22.84 14.28 -13.01
CA HIS A 178 -23.01 12.84 -12.88
C HIS A 178 -22.39 12.01 -14.02
N ARG A 179 -21.78 12.66 -15.01
CA ARG A 179 -21.21 12.02 -16.21
C ARG A 179 -19.71 11.83 -16.07
N VAL A 180 -19.27 10.61 -16.27
CA VAL A 180 -17.84 10.23 -16.28
C VAL A 180 -17.41 9.91 -17.70
N PHE A 181 -16.38 10.61 -18.16
CA PHE A 181 -15.81 10.45 -19.50
C PHE A 181 -14.56 9.59 -19.44
N THR A 182 -14.44 8.64 -20.37
CA THR A 182 -13.29 7.74 -20.41
C THR A 182 -12.53 7.88 -21.72
N GLN A 183 -11.26 7.51 -21.69
CA GLN A 183 -10.45 7.36 -22.88
C GLN A 183 -11.09 6.32 -23.82
N GLY A 184 -11.33 6.70 -25.07
CA GLY A 184 -12.07 5.87 -26.03
C GLY A 184 -13.53 6.34 -26.23
N GLY A 185 -13.95 7.43 -25.55
CA GLY A 185 -15.20 8.12 -25.82
C GLY A 185 -16.44 7.54 -25.11
N THR A 186 -16.28 6.55 -24.24
CA THR A 186 -17.41 6.04 -23.45
C THR A 186 -17.79 7.03 -22.36
N THR A 187 -19.07 7.38 -22.27
CA THR A 187 -19.66 8.15 -21.18
C THR A 187 -20.44 7.20 -20.27
N ILE A 188 -20.24 7.31 -18.96
CA ILE A 188 -20.87 6.49 -17.95
C ILE A 188 -21.58 7.40 -16.96
N GLU A 189 -22.82 7.05 -16.61
CA GLU A 189 -23.62 7.73 -15.59
C GLU A 189 -23.85 6.76 -14.41
N PRO A 190 -22.88 6.66 -13.48
CA PRO A 190 -23.00 5.72 -12.37
C PRO A 190 -23.80 6.32 -11.21
N ALA A 191 -24.51 5.47 -10.45
CA ALA A 191 -25.08 5.85 -9.16
C ALA A 191 -23.98 5.91 -8.06
N ALA A 192 -22.90 5.15 -8.25
CA ALA A 192 -21.75 5.17 -7.33
C ALA A 192 -20.43 4.98 -8.06
N ILE A 193 -19.36 5.56 -7.47
CA ILE A 193 -17.98 5.36 -7.90
C ILE A 193 -17.15 4.75 -6.75
N VAL A 194 -16.43 3.67 -7.05
CA VAL A 194 -15.43 3.11 -6.15
C VAL A 194 -14.04 3.45 -6.70
N TRP A 195 -13.31 4.29 -5.97
CA TRP A 195 -11.94 4.67 -6.31
C TRP A 195 -10.96 3.58 -5.86
N ALA A 196 -10.59 2.69 -6.75
CA ALA A 196 -9.56 1.66 -6.55
C ALA A 196 -8.21 2.11 -7.13
N THR A 197 -7.89 3.37 -6.88
CA THR A 197 -6.77 4.12 -7.48
C THR A 197 -5.49 4.07 -6.66
N GLY A 198 -5.48 3.22 -5.61
CA GLY A 198 -4.31 2.95 -4.77
C GLY A 198 -4.12 3.98 -3.65
N PHE A 199 -2.89 4.06 -3.16
CA PHE A 199 -2.54 4.83 -1.98
C PHE A 199 -1.29 5.64 -2.21
N ARG A 200 -1.10 6.67 -1.40
CA ARG A 200 0.17 7.38 -1.20
C ARG A 200 0.74 7.05 0.17
N PRO A 201 2.03 6.74 0.28
CA PRO A 201 2.70 6.71 1.57
C PRO A 201 2.74 8.13 2.15
N ASP A 202 2.64 8.23 3.48
CA ASP A 202 2.75 9.49 4.20
C ASP A 202 3.61 9.29 5.44
N PHE A 203 4.80 9.86 5.40
CA PHE A 203 5.77 9.83 6.49
C PHE A 203 5.98 11.22 7.10
N GLY A 204 5.09 12.19 6.83
CA GLY A 204 5.18 13.56 7.34
C GLY A 204 5.17 13.67 8.87
N PHE A 205 4.72 12.63 9.57
CA PHE A 205 4.81 12.55 11.02
C PHE A 205 6.22 12.24 11.55
N VAL A 206 7.17 11.86 10.69
CA VAL A 206 8.58 11.60 11.06
C VAL A 206 9.39 12.88 10.89
N HIS A 207 9.65 13.56 11.98
CA HIS A 207 10.39 14.83 12.01
C HIS A 207 11.91 14.61 12.20
N ALA A 208 12.49 13.76 11.38
CA ALA A 208 13.92 13.49 11.32
C ALA A 208 14.43 13.68 9.87
N PRO A 209 15.71 14.00 9.64
CA PRO A 209 16.26 14.20 8.31
C PRO A 209 16.49 12.88 7.56
N VAL A 210 15.43 12.09 7.45
CA VAL A 210 15.41 10.75 6.86
C VAL A 210 14.43 10.63 5.68
N LEU A 211 13.88 11.76 5.23
CA LEU A 211 12.97 11.81 4.07
C LEU A 211 13.63 12.61 2.95
N ASP A 212 13.43 12.17 1.70
CA ASP A 212 13.84 12.92 0.51
C ASP A 212 12.86 14.09 0.22
N ALA A 213 13.18 14.88 -0.82
CA ALA A 213 12.32 15.99 -1.24
C ALA A 213 10.91 15.59 -1.67
N ALA A 214 10.68 14.32 -1.98
CA ALA A 214 9.37 13.75 -2.30
C ALA A 214 8.67 13.12 -1.07
N GLY A 215 9.24 13.28 0.13
CA GLY A 215 8.71 12.71 1.38
C GLY A 215 8.90 11.20 1.50
N ARG A 216 9.82 10.60 0.73
CA ARG A 216 10.09 9.17 0.78
C ARG A 216 11.25 8.86 1.73
N PRO A 217 11.17 7.77 2.52
CA PRO A 217 12.23 7.37 3.41
C PRO A 217 13.56 7.11 2.69
N VAL A 218 14.63 7.74 3.20
CA VAL A 218 16.02 7.49 2.78
C VAL A 218 16.64 6.49 3.73
N HIS A 219 16.95 5.31 3.25
CA HIS A 219 17.46 4.22 4.08
C HIS A 219 18.29 3.22 3.28
N HIS A 220 19.07 2.43 4.00
CA HIS A 220 19.67 1.21 3.47
C HIS A 220 19.05 0.01 4.22
N ARG A 221 18.26 -0.80 3.52
CA ARG A 221 17.53 -1.95 4.08
C ARG A 221 16.72 -1.64 5.36
N GLY A 222 16.13 -0.44 5.43
CA GLY A 222 15.33 0.03 6.56
C GLY A 222 16.13 0.78 7.66
N VAL A 223 17.45 0.73 7.65
CA VAL A 223 18.30 1.51 8.56
C VAL A 223 18.47 2.93 8.00
N THR A 224 18.20 3.94 8.81
CA THR A 224 18.32 5.35 8.42
C THR A 224 19.64 5.98 8.88
N THR A 225 19.89 7.20 8.41
CA THR A 225 21.02 8.02 8.89
C THR A 225 20.82 8.55 10.32
N THR A 226 19.57 8.59 10.82
CA THR A 226 19.27 8.94 12.21
C THR A 226 19.37 7.68 13.06
N ALA A 227 20.39 7.62 13.93
CA ALA A 227 20.66 6.46 14.77
C ALA A 227 19.43 6.11 15.64
N GLY A 228 19.06 4.84 15.66
CA GLY A 228 17.88 4.35 16.38
C GLY A 228 16.53 4.51 15.67
N LEU A 229 16.51 5.06 14.45
CA LEU A 229 15.29 5.16 13.63
C LEU A 229 15.36 4.21 12.44
N TYR A 230 14.33 3.38 12.30
CA TYR A 230 14.26 2.34 11.29
C TYR A 230 12.92 2.35 10.55
N PHE A 231 12.92 1.82 9.32
CA PHE A 231 11.70 1.52 8.56
C PHE A 231 11.58 0.02 8.33
N LEU A 232 10.35 -0.50 8.32
CA LEU A 232 10.06 -1.91 8.03
C LEU A 232 8.79 -2.06 7.19
N GLY A 233 8.82 -2.96 6.21
CA GLY A 233 7.67 -3.29 5.39
C GLY A 233 7.41 -2.33 4.23
N LEU A 234 8.42 -1.57 3.79
CA LEU A 234 8.32 -0.73 2.61
C LEU A 234 8.44 -1.56 1.32
N PRO A 235 7.73 -1.20 0.25
CA PRO A 235 7.91 -1.84 -1.06
C PRO A 235 9.36 -1.73 -1.53
N TRP A 236 9.96 -2.88 -1.87
CA TRP A 236 11.35 -2.92 -2.30
C TRP A 236 12.35 -2.33 -1.30
N GLN A 237 12.05 -2.38 -0.01
CA GLN A 237 12.97 -1.94 1.04
C GLN A 237 14.35 -2.59 0.92
N HIS A 238 14.39 -3.87 0.59
CA HIS A 238 15.57 -4.65 0.28
C HIS A 238 15.32 -5.63 -0.87
N THR A 239 14.21 -6.35 -0.82
CA THR A 239 13.82 -7.36 -1.81
C THR A 239 12.38 -7.14 -2.30
N ARG A 240 11.98 -7.90 -3.32
CA ARG A 240 10.58 -7.96 -3.76
C ARG A 240 9.63 -8.36 -2.63
N GLY A 241 10.10 -9.19 -1.69
CA GLY A 241 9.32 -9.69 -0.57
C GLY A 241 9.15 -8.72 0.60
N SER A 242 9.94 -7.65 0.67
CA SER A 242 10.02 -6.77 1.87
C SER A 242 8.69 -6.21 2.37
N ALA A 243 7.71 -5.96 1.48
CA ALA A 243 6.38 -5.46 1.84
C ALA A 243 5.29 -6.56 1.85
N LEU A 244 5.66 -7.82 1.73
CA LEU A 244 4.72 -8.94 1.72
C LEU A 244 4.70 -9.63 3.08
N LEU A 245 3.52 -9.81 3.67
CA LEU A 245 3.33 -10.34 5.02
C LEU A 245 4.06 -11.67 5.27
N GLY A 246 4.08 -12.58 4.28
CA GLY A 246 4.78 -13.86 4.38
C GLY A 246 6.30 -13.80 4.26
N PHE A 247 6.89 -12.65 3.91
CA PHE A 247 8.33 -12.54 3.57
C PHE A 247 9.05 -11.40 4.28
N VAL A 248 8.33 -10.46 4.91
CA VAL A 248 8.89 -9.33 5.68
C VAL A 248 9.75 -9.80 6.86
N GLY A 249 9.59 -11.03 7.34
CA GLY A 249 10.33 -11.60 8.46
C GLY A 249 11.85 -11.51 8.31
N ARG A 250 12.38 -11.68 7.08
CA ARG A 250 13.83 -11.56 6.80
C ARG A 250 14.37 -10.14 7.06
N ASP A 251 13.57 -9.12 6.75
CA ASP A 251 13.94 -7.74 7.03
C ASP A 251 13.70 -7.39 8.49
N ALA A 252 12.67 -7.95 9.11
CA ALA A 252 12.42 -7.80 10.55
C ALA A 252 13.57 -8.36 11.38
N GLU A 253 14.10 -9.55 11.04
CA GLU A 253 15.28 -10.14 11.69
C GLU A 253 16.53 -9.26 11.53
N TYR A 254 16.72 -8.69 10.33
CA TYR A 254 17.84 -7.78 10.09
C TYR A 254 17.71 -6.52 10.96
N ILE A 255 16.55 -5.88 10.98
CA ILE A 255 16.30 -4.69 11.81
C ILE A 255 16.42 -5.02 13.30
N ALA A 256 15.94 -6.17 13.76
CA ALA A 256 16.09 -6.60 15.15
C ALA A 256 17.57 -6.72 15.60
N ARG A 257 18.44 -7.22 14.71
CA ARG A 257 19.90 -7.25 14.97
C ARG A 257 20.47 -5.83 15.06
N GLN A 258 20.11 -4.94 14.14
CA GLN A 258 20.56 -3.53 14.17
C GLN A 258 20.12 -2.81 15.45
N ILE A 259 18.91 -3.09 15.95
CA ILE A 259 18.39 -2.59 17.23
C ILE A 259 19.22 -3.10 18.40
N ALA A 260 19.57 -4.40 18.41
CA ALA A 260 20.38 -5.00 19.46
C ALA A 260 21.81 -4.45 19.48
N ASP A 261 22.44 -4.32 18.30
CA ASP A 261 23.80 -3.78 18.16
C ASP A 261 23.84 -2.32 18.61
N HIS A 262 22.89 -1.49 18.22
CA HIS A 262 22.78 -0.10 18.65
C HIS A 262 22.64 0.01 20.18
N ARG A 263 21.82 -0.84 20.78
CA ARG A 263 21.62 -0.88 22.24
C ARG A 263 22.91 -1.26 22.99
N GLN A 264 23.70 -2.18 22.45
CA GLN A 264 24.99 -2.57 23.04
C GLN A 264 26.00 -1.41 22.97
N LEU A 265 26.12 -0.73 21.83
CA LEU A 265 26.97 0.44 21.64
C LEU A 265 26.59 1.58 22.58
N ALA A 266 25.31 1.88 22.72
CA ALA A 266 24.81 2.90 23.62
C ALA A 266 25.17 2.58 25.11
N ARG A 267 25.05 1.31 25.52
CA ARG A 267 25.44 0.86 26.87
C ARG A 267 26.94 0.90 27.10
N ALA A 268 27.74 0.69 26.07
CA ALA A 268 29.20 0.78 26.14
C ALA A 268 29.72 2.23 26.12
N GLY A 269 28.85 3.23 26.10
CA GLY A 269 29.23 4.66 26.10
C GLY A 269 29.72 5.17 24.74
N TYR A 270 29.57 4.38 23.67
CA TYR A 270 29.96 4.79 22.33
C TYR A 270 28.81 5.65 21.74
N ARG A 271 28.94 6.97 21.86
CA ARG A 271 28.09 7.91 21.10
C ARG A 271 28.75 8.11 19.74
N ALA A 272 28.07 7.76 18.66
CA ALA A 272 28.51 8.13 17.34
C ALA A 272 28.57 9.67 17.25
N ALA A 273 29.74 10.19 16.87
CA ALA A 273 29.99 11.60 16.68
C ALA A 273 29.28 12.14 15.45
#